data_8e32ab6715ea35945ce80f5cb215aa4f
#
_entry.id   8e32ab6715ea35945ce80f5cb215aa4f
#
_cell.length_a   1.000
_cell.length_b   1.000
_cell.length_c   1.000
_cell.angle_alpha   90.00
_cell.angle_beta   90.00
_cell.angle_gamma   90.00
#
_symmetry.space_group_name_H-M   'P 1'
#
loop_
_entity.id
_entity.type
_entity.pdbx_description
1 polymer ?
#
loop_
_entity_poly.entity_id
_entity_poly.type
_entity_poly.pdbx_seq_one_letter_code
_entity_poly.pdbx_strand_id
1 'polypeptide(L)'
;MRIAYVCADPGIPVHGTKGASVHIQDVVRELVRRGHDVGIHAVRLGEHPPADLAGVPTWTHPLPAHCADREKAQAQAADAIAERLESDAPDLVWERYSLFSTVLARLARTRGVRGVLEVNAPLI
;
A
#
# COMPACT_ATOMS: atom_id res chain seq x y z
N MET A 1 0.93 12.17 12.41
CA MET A 1 0.42 12.55 11.08
C MET A 1 -0.41 11.42 10.48
N ARG A 2 -1.18 11.71 9.48
CA ARG A 2 -1.95 10.71 8.74
C ARG A 2 -1.07 10.12 7.66
N ILE A 3 -0.81 8.83 7.74
CA ILE A 3 0.08 8.11 6.81
C ILE A 3 -0.73 7.07 6.05
N ALA A 4 -0.65 7.10 4.72
CA ALA A 4 -1.17 6.03 3.88
C ALA A 4 -0.02 5.08 3.53
N TYR A 5 -0.11 3.84 3.99
CA TYR A 5 0.81 2.79 3.58
C TYR A 5 0.25 2.10 2.34
N VAL A 6 1.02 2.05 1.27
CA VAL A 6 0.58 1.52 -0.02
C VAL A 6 1.39 0.30 -0.42
N CYS A 7 0.71 -0.80 -0.69
CA CYS A 7 1.28 -2.01 -1.28
C CYS A 7 0.44 -2.44 -2.48
N ALA A 8 0.84 -2.06 -3.68
CA ALA A 8 0.12 -2.38 -4.91
C ALA A 8 0.56 -3.70 -5.55
N ASP A 9 1.38 -4.49 -4.86
CA ASP A 9 1.85 -5.78 -5.37
C ASP A 9 0.82 -6.88 -5.09
N PRO A 10 0.24 -7.50 -6.13
CA PRO A 10 -0.75 -8.57 -5.94
C PRO A 10 -0.15 -9.86 -5.38
N GLY A 11 1.18 -10.01 -5.40
CA GLY A 11 1.88 -11.16 -4.85
C GLY A 11 2.10 -11.10 -3.34
N ILE A 12 1.80 -9.97 -2.70
CA ILE A 12 2.07 -9.78 -1.27
C ILE A 12 0.77 -9.59 -0.50
N PRO A 13 0.28 -10.63 0.21
CA PRO A 13 -0.82 -10.45 1.15
C PRO A 13 -0.31 -9.70 2.38
N VAL A 14 -0.81 -8.51 2.63
CA VAL A 14 -0.32 -7.66 3.73
C VAL A 14 -0.39 -8.37 5.08
N HIS A 15 -1.48 -9.08 5.35
CA HIS A 15 -1.66 -9.84 6.58
C HIS A 15 -1.19 -11.30 6.48
N GLY A 16 -0.27 -11.57 5.57
CA GLY A 16 0.30 -12.90 5.41
C GLY A 16 1.42 -13.19 6.42
N THR A 17 2.04 -14.36 6.25
CA THR A 17 3.09 -14.85 7.17
C THR A 17 4.48 -14.92 6.54
N LYS A 18 4.60 -14.60 5.26
CA LYS A 18 5.89 -14.60 4.56
C LYS A 18 6.67 -13.31 4.82
N GLY A 19 7.97 -13.32 4.50
CA GLY A 19 8.88 -12.24 4.83
C GLY A 19 8.42 -10.84 4.44
N ALA A 20 7.94 -10.67 3.21
CA ALA A 20 7.46 -9.37 2.74
C ALA A 20 6.25 -8.89 3.54
N SER A 21 5.31 -9.79 3.84
CA SER A 21 4.11 -9.48 4.65
C SER A 21 4.50 -9.08 6.07
N VAL A 22 5.40 -9.83 6.69
CA VAL A 22 5.89 -9.54 8.05
C VAL A 22 6.60 -8.19 8.10
N HIS A 23 7.40 -7.89 7.08
CA HIS A 23 8.09 -6.60 7.00
C HIS A 23 7.10 -5.42 6.93
N ILE A 24 6.05 -5.54 6.10
CA ILE A 24 4.99 -4.51 6.03
C ILE A 24 4.35 -4.32 7.40
N GLN A 25 3.99 -5.42 8.06
CA GLN A 25 3.38 -5.38 9.39
C GLN A 25 4.29 -4.69 10.41
N ASP A 26 5.59 -4.97 10.36
CA ASP A 26 6.56 -4.35 11.27
C ASP A 26 6.68 -2.85 11.04
N VAL A 27 6.69 -2.41 9.78
CA VAL A 27 6.71 -0.98 9.46
C VAL A 27 5.44 -0.29 9.96
N VAL A 28 4.28 -0.84 9.65
CA VAL A 28 2.99 -0.28 10.10
C VAL A 28 2.92 -0.24 11.62
N ARG A 29 3.33 -1.32 12.29
CA ARG A 29 3.35 -1.41 13.75
C ARG A 29 4.21 -0.31 14.37
N GLU A 30 5.38 -0.07 13.80
CA GLU A 30 6.28 0.98 14.30
C GLU A 30 5.70 2.37 14.08
N LEU A 31 5.06 2.63 12.94
CA LEU A 31 4.41 3.91 12.67
C LEU A 31 3.27 4.16 13.65
N VAL A 32 2.45 3.15 13.93
CA VAL A 32 1.37 3.24 14.92
C VAL A 32 1.96 3.48 16.32
N ARG A 33 3.02 2.77 16.67
CA ARG A 33 3.68 2.93 17.99
C ARG A 33 4.19 4.37 18.19
N ARG A 34 4.60 5.02 17.12
CA ARG A 34 5.07 6.43 17.14
C ARG A 34 3.93 7.45 17.16
N GLY A 35 2.69 7.00 17.22
CA GLY A 35 1.53 7.88 17.35
C GLY A 35 0.94 8.36 16.03
N HIS A 36 1.31 7.76 14.91
CA HIS A 36 0.74 8.12 13.62
C HIS A 36 -0.59 7.39 13.37
N ASP A 37 -1.47 8.06 12.63
CA ASP A 37 -2.72 7.50 12.16
C ASP A 37 -2.47 6.85 10.79
N VAL A 38 -2.39 5.52 10.77
CA VAL A 38 -1.99 4.76 9.59
C VAL A 38 -3.19 4.06 8.96
N GLY A 39 -3.34 4.20 7.64
CA GLY A 39 -4.27 3.40 6.85
C GLY A 39 -3.51 2.61 5.79
N ILE A 40 -3.93 1.36 5.56
CA ILE A 40 -3.29 0.48 4.58
C ILE A 40 -4.14 0.41 3.32
N HIS A 41 -3.51 0.65 2.18
CA HIS A 41 -4.11 0.51 0.85
C HIS A 41 -3.35 -0.57 0.09
N ALA A 42 -4.04 -1.63 -0.29
CA ALA A 42 -3.38 -2.79 -0.90
C ALA A 42 -4.24 -3.42 -1.99
N VAL A 43 -3.58 -4.12 -2.90
CA VAL A 43 -4.24 -4.98 -3.88
C VAL A 43 -4.67 -6.29 -3.23
N ARG A 44 -3.89 -6.78 -2.26
CA ARG A 44 -4.18 -8.02 -1.55
C ARG A 44 -3.92 -7.86 -0.06
N LEU A 45 -4.95 -8.07 0.75
CA LEU A 45 -4.82 -7.97 2.22
C LEU A 45 -4.48 -9.30 2.88
N GLY A 46 -4.94 -10.43 2.34
CA GLY A 46 -4.88 -11.72 3.02
C GLY A 46 -6.11 -11.94 3.89
N GLU A 47 -6.05 -12.91 4.81
CA GLU A 47 -7.24 -13.33 5.55
C GLU A 47 -7.46 -12.55 6.85
N HIS A 48 -6.52 -12.63 7.77
CA HIS A 48 -6.68 -12.04 9.10
C HIS A 48 -5.50 -11.17 9.48
N PRO A 49 -5.75 -9.96 9.99
CA PRO A 49 -4.66 -9.14 10.53
C PRO A 49 -4.15 -9.72 11.85
N PRO A 50 -2.88 -9.48 12.20
CA PRO A 50 -2.41 -9.70 13.56
C PRO A 50 -3.29 -8.91 14.56
N ALA A 51 -3.46 -9.44 15.76
CA ALA A 51 -4.35 -8.84 16.75
C ALA A 51 -4.02 -7.38 17.05
N ASP A 52 -2.74 -7.03 17.09
CA ASP A 52 -2.28 -5.66 17.36
C ASP A 52 -2.47 -4.70 16.19
N LEU A 53 -2.77 -5.21 14.99
CA LEU A 53 -3.05 -4.41 13.81
C LEU A 53 -4.53 -4.44 13.40
N ALA A 54 -5.38 -5.14 14.14
CA ALA A 54 -6.79 -5.29 13.81
C ALA A 54 -7.55 -3.95 13.74
N GLY A 55 -7.10 -2.96 14.48
CA GLY A 55 -7.69 -1.61 14.48
C GLY A 55 -7.18 -0.68 13.38
N VAL A 56 -6.20 -1.11 12.58
CA VAL A 56 -5.67 -0.28 11.48
C VAL A 56 -6.62 -0.37 10.29
N PRO A 57 -7.17 0.76 9.81
CA PRO A 57 -8.06 0.76 8.65
C PRO A 57 -7.35 0.22 7.41
N THR A 58 -8.06 -0.58 6.63
CA THR A 58 -7.55 -1.17 5.40
C THR A 58 -8.53 -0.97 4.25
N TRP A 59 -8.00 -0.74 3.06
CA TRP A 59 -8.77 -0.67 1.83
C TRP A 59 -8.14 -1.59 0.81
N THR A 60 -8.97 -2.45 0.20
CA THR A 60 -8.54 -3.41 -0.81
C THR A 60 -8.97 -2.94 -2.20
N HIS A 61 -8.03 -3.00 -3.12
CA HIS A 61 -8.27 -2.72 -4.54
C HIS A 61 -7.88 -3.95 -5.35
N PRO A 62 -8.69 -5.01 -5.32
CA PRO A 62 -8.30 -6.30 -5.87
C PRO A 62 -8.24 -6.30 -7.39
N LEU A 63 -7.39 -7.16 -7.95
CA LEU A 63 -7.41 -7.43 -9.36
C LEU A 63 -8.64 -8.27 -9.72
N PRO A 64 -9.20 -8.12 -10.94
CA PRO A 64 -10.23 -9.03 -11.43
C PRO A 64 -9.73 -10.48 -11.42
N ALA A 65 -10.59 -11.43 -11.08
CA ALA A 65 -10.24 -12.85 -11.00
C ALA A 65 -9.76 -13.40 -12.34
N HIS A 66 -10.35 -12.92 -13.44
CA HIS A 66 -9.99 -13.31 -14.80
C HIS A 66 -9.75 -12.05 -15.62
N CYS A 67 -8.48 -11.69 -15.79
CA CYS A 67 -8.10 -10.56 -16.62
C CYS A 67 -7.18 -11.02 -17.74
N ALA A 68 -7.47 -10.57 -18.97
CA ALA A 68 -6.68 -10.91 -20.15
C ALA A 68 -5.29 -10.23 -20.14
N ASP A 69 -5.21 -9.03 -19.53
CA ASP A 69 -3.98 -8.26 -19.41
C ASP A 69 -3.73 -7.94 -17.93
N ARG A 70 -2.87 -8.73 -17.33
CA ARG A 70 -2.55 -8.62 -15.90
C ARG A 70 -1.77 -7.36 -15.56
N GLU A 71 -0.88 -6.94 -16.42
CA GLU A 71 -0.08 -5.72 -16.22
C GLU A 71 -0.98 -4.49 -16.23
N LYS A 72 -1.90 -4.43 -17.16
CA LYS A 72 -2.89 -3.36 -17.25
C LYS A 72 -3.80 -3.35 -16.02
N ALA A 73 -4.23 -4.53 -15.56
CA ALA A 73 -5.06 -4.65 -14.37
C ALA A 73 -4.32 -4.16 -13.11
N GLN A 74 -3.03 -4.47 -12.99
CA GLN A 74 -2.20 -3.99 -11.88
C GLN A 74 -2.05 -2.47 -11.91
N ALA A 75 -1.81 -1.89 -13.07
CA ALA A 75 -1.73 -0.43 -13.23
C ALA A 75 -3.06 0.24 -12.88
N GLN A 76 -4.18 -0.34 -13.27
CA GLN A 76 -5.52 0.17 -12.94
C GLN A 76 -5.79 0.10 -11.45
N ALA A 77 -5.38 -0.96 -10.77
CA ALA A 77 -5.53 -1.08 -9.31
C ALA A 77 -4.69 -0.01 -8.59
N ALA A 78 -3.46 0.23 -9.03
CA ALA A 78 -2.62 1.29 -8.48
C ALA A 78 -3.26 2.68 -8.71
N ASP A 79 -3.83 2.92 -9.88
CA ASP A 79 -4.54 4.17 -10.17
C ASP A 79 -5.76 4.35 -9.26
N ALA A 80 -6.50 3.28 -8.97
CA ALA A 80 -7.63 3.33 -8.05
C ALA A 80 -7.18 3.69 -6.62
N ILE A 81 -6.05 3.16 -6.18
CA ILE A 81 -5.45 3.55 -4.90
C ILE A 81 -5.10 5.04 -4.91
N ALA A 82 -4.46 5.51 -5.97
CA ALA A 82 -4.07 6.91 -6.08
C ALA A 82 -5.29 7.85 -6.08
N GLU A 83 -6.34 7.50 -6.79
CA GLU A 83 -7.60 8.27 -6.79
C GLU A 83 -8.21 8.37 -5.40
N ARG A 84 -8.24 7.26 -4.68
CA ARG A 84 -8.71 7.23 -3.29
C ARG A 84 -7.90 8.16 -2.41
N LEU A 85 -6.58 8.11 -2.52
CA LEU A 85 -5.68 8.92 -1.71
C LEU A 85 -5.73 10.40 -2.08
N GLU A 86 -6.00 10.73 -3.33
CA GLU A 86 -6.22 12.12 -3.73
C GLU A 86 -7.43 12.73 -3.01
N SER A 87 -8.48 11.94 -2.77
CA SER A 87 -9.65 12.35 -2.00
C SER A 87 -9.38 12.39 -0.50
N ASP A 88 -8.66 11.41 0.03
CA ASP A 88 -8.39 11.29 1.47
C ASP A 88 -7.32 12.28 1.96
N ALA A 89 -6.45 12.74 1.07
CA ALA A 89 -5.39 13.72 1.34
C ALA A 89 -4.56 13.39 2.58
N PRO A 90 -3.80 12.28 2.58
CA PRO A 90 -2.91 11.95 3.70
C PRO A 90 -1.77 12.96 3.81
N ASP A 91 -1.15 13.06 4.99
CA ASP A 91 0.02 13.91 5.17
C ASP A 91 1.27 13.31 4.53
N LEU A 92 1.35 11.98 4.49
CA LEU A 92 2.49 11.25 3.93
C LEU A 92 2.01 9.96 3.29
N VAL A 93 2.61 9.61 2.16
CA VAL A 93 2.43 8.32 1.51
C VAL A 93 3.71 7.50 1.68
N TRP A 94 3.58 6.32 2.26
CA TRP A 94 4.66 5.34 2.35
C TRP A 94 4.36 4.21 1.38
N GLU A 95 5.02 4.22 0.23
CA GLU A 95 4.78 3.22 -0.80
C GLU A 95 5.88 2.17 -0.81
N ARG A 96 5.48 0.89 -0.67
CA ARG A 96 6.36 -0.22 -0.98
C ARG A 96 6.47 -0.33 -2.49
N TYR A 97 7.67 -0.25 -3.04
CA TYR A 97 7.88 -0.34 -4.48
C TYR A 97 7.25 -1.60 -5.05
N SER A 98 6.52 -1.46 -6.14
CA SER A 98 6.00 -2.56 -6.93
C SER A 98 5.93 -2.17 -8.40
N LEU A 99 5.96 -3.18 -9.27
CA LEU A 99 5.83 -2.92 -10.70
C LEU A 99 4.47 -2.30 -11.02
N PHE A 100 4.44 -1.44 -12.02
CA PHE A 100 3.23 -0.79 -12.53
C PHE A 100 2.53 0.15 -11.55
N SER A 101 3.17 0.50 -10.42
CA SER A 101 2.63 1.48 -9.48
C SER A 101 3.44 2.77 -9.51
N THR A 102 2.73 3.89 -9.62
CA THR A 102 3.28 5.24 -9.53
C THR A 102 2.49 6.09 -8.53
N VAL A 103 1.90 5.45 -7.52
CA VAL A 103 0.99 6.12 -6.57
C VAL A 103 1.67 7.31 -5.91
N LEU A 104 2.84 7.11 -5.30
CA LEU A 104 3.55 8.19 -4.61
C LEU A 104 3.89 9.34 -5.56
N ALA A 105 4.42 9.04 -6.74
CA ALA A 105 4.77 10.06 -7.73
C ALA A 105 3.54 10.88 -8.15
N ARG A 106 2.41 10.22 -8.33
CA ARG A 106 1.16 10.89 -8.67
C ARG A 106 0.69 11.80 -7.54
N LEU A 107 0.67 11.33 -6.30
CA LEU A 107 0.25 12.13 -5.15
C LEU A 107 1.18 13.32 -4.91
N ALA A 108 2.48 13.13 -5.08
CA ALA A 108 3.45 14.22 -4.97
C ALA A 108 3.16 15.31 -6.01
N ARG A 109 2.87 14.92 -7.25
CA ARG A 109 2.60 15.86 -8.34
C ARG A 109 1.25 16.56 -8.19
N THR A 110 0.18 15.83 -7.84
CA THR A 110 -1.18 16.36 -7.84
C THR A 110 -1.59 17.02 -6.52
N ARG A 111 -0.99 16.61 -5.40
CA ARG A 111 -1.36 17.07 -4.06
C ARG A 111 -0.18 17.60 -3.25
N GLY A 112 1.04 17.54 -3.79
CA GLY A 112 2.23 17.95 -3.05
C GLY A 112 2.51 17.11 -1.81
N VAL A 113 2.02 15.87 -1.78
CA VAL A 113 2.19 14.98 -0.63
C VAL A 113 3.65 14.53 -0.54
N ARG A 114 4.20 14.55 0.66
CA ARG A 114 5.52 13.96 0.94
C ARG A 114 5.41 12.44 0.97
N GLY A 115 6.53 11.76 0.70
CA GLY A 115 6.48 10.33 0.71
C GLY A 115 7.80 9.63 0.90
N VAL A 116 7.69 8.35 1.18
CA VAL A 116 8.80 7.40 1.26
C VAL A 116 8.51 6.31 0.25
N LEU A 117 9.49 6.04 -0.60
CA LEU A 117 9.45 4.88 -1.50
C LEU A 117 10.40 3.84 -0.93
N GLU A 118 9.84 2.72 -0.50
CA GLU A 118 10.59 1.63 0.09
C GLU A 118 10.91 0.58 -0.97
N VAL A 119 12.19 0.40 -1.27
CA VAL A 119 12.66 -0.57 -2.27
C VAL A 119 13.35 -1.71 -1.53
N ASN A 120 12.70 -2.88 -1.48
CA ASN A 120 13.14 -4.02 -0.67
C ASN A 120 13.85 -5.10 -1.46
N ALA A 121 13.80 -5.06 -2.78
CA ALA A 121 14.45 -6.02 -3.65
C ALA A 121 15.23 -5.28 -4.73
N PRO A 122 16.56 -5.53 -4.85
CA PRO A 122 17.30 -4.95 -5.95
C PRO A 122 16.80 -5.52 -7.28
N LEU A 123 16.55 -4.65 -8.23
CA LEU A 123 16.25 -5.03 -9.60
C LEU A 123 17.58 -5.25 -10.31
N ILE A 124 17.96 -6.50 -10.39
CA ILE A 124 19.19 -6.90 -11.07
C ILE A 124 18.86 -7.33 -12.49
#